data_fbbe3236234dfcbde7e65ef058bbd55b
#
_entry.id   fbbe3236234dfcbde7e65ef058bbd55b
#
_cell.length_a   1.000
_cell.length_b   1.000
_cell.length_c   1.000
_cell.angle_alpha   90.00
_cell.angle_beta   90.00
_cell.angle_gamma   90.00
#
_symmetry.space_group_name_H-M   'P 1'
#
loop_
_entity.id
_entity.type
_entity.pdbx_description
1 polymer ?
#
loop_
_entity_poly.entity_id
_entity_poly.type
_entity_poly.pdbx_seq_one_letter_code
_entity_poly.pdbx_strand_id
1 'polypeptide(L)'
;MEVVKGPDNIREEELLRLMAQYKNDLMRMALAFLKDEALAEDAVQETFFKAYYALSAFRGDSSEKTWLMRIAINVCRNIRRDAWFRFVDRRITSEQLPLQSASPEDRALVETVMNLPYRHREVVLLYYYQGMSLREISEVLGIAASTISTRPKKAREKLRHELKGGHGHV
;
A
#
# COMPACT_ATOMS: atom_id res chain seq x y z
N MET A 1 -20.26 38.90 -5.32
CA MET A 1 -20.34 38.20 -6.62
C MET A 1 -19.75 36.81 -6.39
N GLU A 2 -20.61 35.84 -6.10
CA GLU A 2 -20.17 34.44 -6.00
C GLU A 2 -19.74 33.97 -7.40
N VAL A 3 -18.45 33.66 -7.54
CA VAL A 3 -17.93 33.01 -8.74
C VAL A 3 -18.51 31.60 -8.75
N VAL A 4 -19.50 31.33 -9.59
CA VAL A 4 -20.01 29.99 -9.84
C VAL A 4 -18.85 29.15 -10.38
N LYS A 5 -18.28 28.33 -9.55
CA LYS A 5 -17.18 27.42 -9.92
C LYS A 5 -17.71 26.40 -10.92
N GLY A 6 -17.06 26.29 -12.06
CA GLY A 6 -17.36 25.25 -13.04
C GLY A 6 -17.07 23.84 -12.48
N PRO A 7 -17.65 22.79 -13.07
CA PRO A 7 -17.48 21.41 -12.61
C PRO A 7 -16.02 20.94 -12.57
N ASP A 8 -15.16 21.45 -13.42
CA ASP A 8 -13.74 21.12 -13.44
C ASP A 8 -12.98 21.74 -12.25
N ASN A 9 -13.36 22.96 -11.86
CA ASN A 9 -12.75 23.63 -10.70
C ASN A 9 -13.10 22.94 -9.37
N ILE A 10 -14.33 22.42 -9.24
CA ILE A 10 -14.76 21.62 -8.08
C ILE A 10 -13.97 20.32 -8.03
N ARG A 11 -13.71 19.68 -9.16
CA ARG A 11 -12.97 18.44 -9.24
C ARG A 11 -11.50 18.62 -8.88
N GLU A 12 -10.89 19.73 -9.31
CA GLU A 12 -9.50 20.07 -8.96
C GLU A 12 -9.36 20.33 -7.46
N GLU A 13 -10.26 21.10 -6.86
CA GLU A 13 -10.24 21.36 -5.42
C GLU A 13 -10.37 20.08 -4.60
N GLU A 14 -11.27 19.19 -5.01
CA GLU A 14 -11.47 17.90 -4.35
C GLU A 14 -10.24 17.01 -4.49
N LEU A 15 -9.61 16.98 -5.67
CA LEU A 15 -8.36 16.26 -5.86
C LEU A 15 -7.24 16.79 -4.96
N LEU A 16 -7.08 18.12 -4.88
CA LEU A 16 -6.07 18.74 -4.01
C LEU A 16 -6.31 18.40 -2.55
N ARG A 17 -7.56 18.36 -2.10
CA ARG A 17 -7.93 17.92 -0.75
C ARG A 17 -7.53 16.46 -0.50
N LEU A 18 -7.85 15.57 -1.42
CA LEU A 18 -7.48 14.15 -1.34
C LEU A 18 -5.96 13.96 -1.34
N MET A 19 -5.24 14.73 -2.16
CA MET A 19 -3.78 14.71 -2.18
C MET A 19 -3.20 15.13 -0.83
N ALA A 20 -3.68 16.25 -0.26
CA ALA A 20 -3.20 16.73 1.03
C ALA A 20 -3.45 15.72 2.15
N GLN A 21 -4.57 15.01 2.10
CA GLN A 21 -4.98 14.07 3.15
C GLN A 21 -4.31 12.70 3.03
N TYR A 22 -4.18 12.16 1.81
CA TYR A 22 -3.84 10.74 1.61
C TYR A 22 -2.49 10.48 0.94
N LYS A 23 -1.78 11.51 0.43
CA LYS A 23 -0.50 11.32 -0.28
C LYS A 23 0.50 10.50 0.53
N ASN A 24 0.66 10.80 1.82
CA ASN A 24 1.62 10.11 2.66
C ASN A 24 1.25 8.64 2.89
N ASP A 25 -0.03 8.34 3.06
CA ASP A 25 -0.50 6.96 3.22
C ASP A 25 -0.31 6.15 1.93
N LEU A 26 -0.61 6.77 0.78
CA LEU A 26 -0.39 6.16 -0.53
C LEU A 26 1.10 5.93 -0.79
N MET A 27 1.97 6.90 -0.43
CA MET A 27 3.41 6.79 -0.61
C MET A 27 4.00 5.63 0.21
N ARG A 28 3.61 5.52 1.49
CA ARG A 28 4.04 4.41 2.35
C ARG A 28 3.59 3.06 1.79
N MET A 29 2.34 3.00 1.31
CA MET A 29 1.81 1.77 0.70
C MET A 29 2.56 1.42 -0.57
N ALA A 30 2.75 2.37 -1.48
CA ALA A 30 3.45 2.15 -2.74
C ALA A 30 4.90 1.71 -2.50
N LEU A 31 5.61 2.35 -1.56
CA LEU A 31 6.97 1.97 -1.18
C LEU A 31 7.03 0.55 -0.62
N ALA A 32 6.09 0.18 0.24
CA ALA A 32 6.00 -1.17 0.79
C ALA A 32 5.71 -2.23 -0.29
N PHE A 33 4.95 -1.87 -1.32
CA PHE A 33 4.64 -2.76 -2.43
C PHE A 33 5.79 -2.90 -3.43
N LEU A 34 6.40 -1.77 -3.80
CA LEU A 34 7.36 -1.69 -4.90
C LEU A 34 8.82 -1.81 -4.43
N LYS A 35 9.12 -1.48 -3.17
CA LYS A 35 10.48 -1.47 -2.59
C LYS A 35 11.46 -0.57 -3.39
N ASP A 36 10.93 0.46 -4.04
CA ASP A 36 11.66 1.40 -4.85
C ASP A 36 10.97 2.77 -4.73
N GLU A 37 11.72 3.78 -4.30
CA GLU A 37 11.18 5.10 -4.01
C GLU A 37 10.70 5.82 -5.27
N ALA A 38 11.48 5.74 -6.35
CA ALA A 38 11.12 6.38 -7.61
C ALA A 38 9.86 5.76 -8.22
N LEU A 39 9.74 4.42 -8.19
CA LEU A 39 8.54 3.73 -8.65
C LEU A 39 7.35 3.99 -7.73
N ALA A 40 7.57 4.18 -6.42
CA ALA A 40 6.50 4.54 -5.50
C ALA A 40 5.98 5.95 -5.77
N GLU A 41 6.84 6.90 -6.05
CA GLU A 41 6.46 8.26 -6.46
C GLU A 41 5.65 8.25 -7.76
N ASP A 42 6.10 7.53 -8.78
CA ASP A 42 5.38 7.35 -10.04
C ASP A 42 4.01 6.72 -9.81
N ALA A 43 3.92 5.70 -8.94
CA ALA A 43 2.67 5.05 -8.59
C ALA A 43 1.68 6.00 -7.92
N VAL A 44 2.15 6.86 -7.02
CA VAL A 44 1.30 7.85 -6.34
C VAL A 44 0.80 8.91 -7.31
N GLN A 45 1.65 9.41 -8.20
CA GLN A 45 1.26 10.36 -9.24
C GLN A 45 0.21 9.76 -10.17
N GLU A 46 0.44 8.55 -10.67
CA GLU A 46 -0.51 7.82 -11.53
C GLU A 46 -1.82 7.53 -10.81
N THR A 47 -1.76 7.25 -9.50
CA THR A 47 -2.96 7.05 -8.68
C THR A 47 -3.83 8.30 -8.64
N PHE A 48 -3.27 9.45 -8.36
CA PHE A 48 -4.04 10.71 -8.35
C PHE A 48 -4.51 11.11 -9.73
N PHE A 49 -3.73 10.86 -10.76
CA PHE A 49 -4.17 11.06 -12.14
C PHE A 49 -5.41 10.23 -12.47
N LYS A 50 -5.39 8.93 -12.16
CA LYS A 50 -6.57 8.07 -12.34
C LYS A 50 -7.74 8.46 -11.45
N ALA A 51 -7.47 8.87 -10.21
CA ALA A 51 -8.48 9.34 -9.29
C ALA A 51 -9.21 10.58 -9.83
N TYR A 52 -8.49 11.53 -10.43
CA TYR A 52 -9.08 12.71 -11.05
C TYR A 52 -10.17 12.36 -12.07
N TYR A 53 -9.89 11.43 -12.97
CA TYR A 53 -10.86 10.99 -13.97
C TYR A 53 -11.99 10.13 -13.40
N ALA A 54 -11.73 9.38 -12.35
CA ALA A 54 -12.71 8.50 -11.74
C ALA A 54 -13.55 9.19 -10.63
N LEU A 55 -13.19 10.42 -10.24
CA LEU A 55 -13.82 11.11 -9.11
C LEU A 55 -15.31 11.35 -9.33
N SER A 56 -15.75 11.67 -10.54
CA SER A 56 -17.15 11.86 -10.88
C SER A 56 -18.00 10.59 -10.79
N ALA A 57 -17.37 9.43 -10.86
CA ALA A 57 -18.02 8.11 -10.74
C ALA A 57 -17.93 7.53 -9.31
N PHE A 58 -17.23 8.21 -8.40
CA PHE A 58 -17.13 7.77 -7.01
C PHE A 58 -18.47 8.01 -6.28
N ARG A 59 -19.12 6.92 -5.87
CA ARG A 59 -20.46 6.94 -5.27
C ARG A 59 -20.45 6.94 -3.74
N GLY A 60 -19.27 6.87 -3.10
CA GLY A 60 -19.19 6.76 -1.65
C GLY A 60 -19.53 5.38 -1.09
N ASP A 61 -19.57 4.33 -1.93
CA ASP A 61 -19.82 2.94 -1.49
C ASP A 61 -18.71 2.40 -0.57
N SER A 62 -17.54 3.04 -0.59
CA SER A 62 -16.42 2.81 0.33
C SER A 62 -15.88 4.14 0.85
N SER A 63 -15.00 4.11 1.86
CA SER A 63 -14.28 5.31 2.25
C SER A 63 -13.38 5.81 1.11
N GLU A 64 -13.13 7.12 1.05
CA GLU A 64 -12.19 7.72 0.09
C GLU A 64 -10.81 7.05 0.17
N LYS A 65 -10.35 6.77 1.38
CA LYS A 65 -9.10 6.05 1.62
C LYS A 65 -9.10 4.69 0.95
N THR A 66 -10.13 3.88 1.17
CA THR A 66 -10.27 2.54 0.57
C THR A 66 -10.33 2.63 -0.95
N TRP A 67 -11.07 3.60 -1.47
CA TRP A 67 -11.18 3.83 -2.91
C TRP A 67 -9.84 4.21 -3.54
N LEU A 68 -9.11 5.17 -2.96
CA LEU A 68 -7.77 5.56 -3.41
C LEU A 68 -6.75 4.41 -3.30
N MET A 69 -6.78 3.65 -2.20
CA MET A 69 -5.92 2.49 -2.01
C MET A 69 -6.17 1.42 -3.08
N ARG A 70 -7.42 1.21 -3.48
CA ARG A 70 -7.78 0.29 -4.57
C ARG A 70 -7.13 0.72 -5.90
N ILE A 71 -7.18 2.00 -6.23
CA ILE A 71 -6.53 2.54 -7.41
C ILE A 71 -5.00 2.35 -7.31
N ALA A 72 -4.41 2.74 -6.17
CA ALA A 72 -2.96 2.66 -5.94
C ALA A 72 -2.42 1.23 -6.04
N ILE A 73 -3.11 0.27 -5.45
CA ILE A 73 -2.70 -1.14 -5.50
C ILE A 73 -2.73 -1.67 -6.94
N ASN A 74 -3.76 -1.30 -7.70
CA ASN A 74 -3.83 -1.70 -9.11
C ASN A 74 -2.70 -1.06 -9.93
N VAL A 75 -2.35 0.20 -9.68
CA VAL A 75 -1.20 0.87 -10.29
C VAL A 75 0.11 0.14 -9.91
N CYS A 76 0.34 -0.10 -8.63
CA CYS A 76 1.54 -0.80 -8.15
C CYS A 76 1.67 -2.20 -8.77
N ARG A 77 0.57 -2.94 -8.90
CA ARG A 77 0.55 -4.26 -9.53
C ARG A 77 0.91 -4.19 -11.01
N ASN A 78 0.43 -3.17 -11.72
CA ASN A 78 0.78 -2.95 -13.13
C ASN A 78 2.26 -2.61 -13.28
N ILE A 79 2.77 -1.63 -12.51
CA ILE A 79 4.18 -1.27 -12.50
C ILE A 79 5.06 -2.49 -12.20
N ARG A 80 4.68 -3.29 -11.20
CA ARG A 80 5.42 -4.49 -10.85
C ARG A 80 5.41 -5.54 -11.96
N ARG A 81 4.28 -5.75 -12.63
CA ARG A 81 4.19 -6.69 -13.76
C ARG A 81 5.10 -6.25 -14.91
N ASP A 82 5.10 -4.96 -15.23
CA ASP A 82 5.88 -4.40 -16.32
C ASP A 82 7.38 -4.34 -15.99
N ALA A 83 7.71 -4.22 -14.69
CA ALA A 83 9.06 -4.23 -14.16
C ALA A 83 9.54 -5.62 -13.70
N TRP A 84 8.81 -6.69 -13.99
CA TRP A 84 9.09 -8.05 -13.51
C TRP A 84 10.55 -8.47 -13.64
N PHE A 85 11.22 -8.13 -14.74
CA PHE A 85 12.63 -8.43 -14.98
C PHE A 85 13.60 -7.56 -14.15
N ARG A 86 13.15 -6.46 -13.54
CA ARG A 86 13.95 -5.57 -12.69
C ARG A 86 13.80 -5.88 -11.21
N PHE A 87 12.69 -6.50 -10.82
CA PHE A 87 12.41 -6.91 -9.44
C PHE A 87 12.98 -8.31 -9.18
N VAL A 88 14.28 -8.44 -9.25
CA VAL A 88 14.96 -9.48 -8.48
C VAL A 88 14.64 -9.19 -7.02
N ASP A 89 14.26 -10.21 -6.28
CA ASP A 89 13.80 -10.13 -4.88
C ASP A 89 14.89 -9.48 -4.01
N ARG A 90 14.92 -8.14 -4.01
CA ARG A 90 15.87 -7.36 -3.21
C ARG A 90 15.41 -7.44 -1.77
N ARG A 91 16.25 -8.03 -0.91
CA ARG A 91 16.05 -7.92 0.53
C ARG A 91 16.25 -6.47 0.95
N ILE A 92 15.33 -5.97 1.77
CA ILE A 92 15.44 -4.66 2.40
C ILE A 92 16.05 -4.87 3.78
N THR A 93 17.06 -4.08 4.10
CA THR A 93 17.64 -3.99 5.44
C THR A 93 16.98 -2.85 6.22
N SER A 94 17.07 -2.91 7.55
CA SER A 94 16.50 -1.86 8.43
C SER A 94 17.06 -0.46 8.15
N GLU A 95 18.28 -0.36 7.62
CA GLU A 95 18.93 0.91 7.25
C GLU A 95 18.29 1.59 6.05
N GLN A 96 17.63 0.81 5.19
CA GLN A 96 16.96 1.29 3.97
C GLN A 96 15.52 1.73 4.24
N LEU A 97 15.01 1.54 5.46
CA LEU A 97 13.68 1.93 5.85
C LEU A 97 13.66 3.36 6.38
N PRO A 98 12.71 4.22 5.98
CA PRO A 98 12.56 5.59 6.48
C PRO A 98 11.95 5.61 7.89
N LEU A 99 12.57 4.91 8.84
CA LEU A 99 12.10 4.71 10.21
C LEU A 99 13.11 5.25 11.23
N GLN A 100 13.62 6.44 11.00
CA GLN A 100 14.69 7.03 11.83
C GLN A 100 14.33 7.16 13.31
N SER A 101 13.04 7.25 13.65
CA SER A 101 12.53 7.40 15.02
C SER A 101 11.91 6.14 15.62
N ALA A 102 11.92 5.01 14.90
CA ALA A 102 11.33 3.76 15.38
C ALA A 102 12.27 2.99 16.32
N SER A 103 11.69 2.23 17.27
CA SER A 103 12.46 1.34 18.14
C SER A 103 13.18 0.25 17.33
N PRO A 104 14.25 -0.37 17.86
CA PRO A 104 14.91 -1.50 17.19
C PRO A 104 13.95 -2.66 16.90
N GLU A 105 13.00 -2.93 17.81
CA GLU A 105 11.99 -3.97 17.67
C GLU A 105 11.01 -3.64 16.53
N ASP A 106 10.56 -2.39 16.43
CA ASP A 106 9.67 -1.94 15.35
C ASP A 106 10.36 -2.03 13.99
N ARG A 107 11.65 -1.67 13.93
CA ARG A 107 12.46 -1.80 12.71
C ARG A 107 12.59 -3.25 12.27
N ALA A 108 12.90 -4.16 13.19
CA ALA A 108 13.00 -5.59 12.92
C ALA A 108 11.67 -6.17 12.41
N LEU A 109 10.54 -5.74 13.01
CA LEU A 109 9.22 -6.16 12.57
C LEU A 109 8.92 -5.68 11.14
N VAL A 110 9.17 -4.40 10.85
CA VAL A 110 8.95 -3.84 9.52
C VAL A 110 9.87 -4.51 8.49
N GLU A 111 11.15 -4.72 8.80
CA GLU A 111 12.09 -5.44 7.95
C GLU A 111 11.59 -6.85 7.64
N THR A 112 11.10 -7.57 8.65
CA THR A 112 10.53 -8.91 8.47
C THR A 112 9.30 -8.89 7.56
N VAL A 113 8.38 -7.93 7.75
CA VAL A 113 7.21 -7.75 6.87
C VAL A 113 7.63 -7.45 5.44
N MET A 114 8.60 -6.55 5.26
CA MET A 114 9.09 -6.15 3.94
C MET A 114 9.79 -7.30 3.20
N ASN A 115 10.35 -8.26 3.92
CA ASN A 115 10.99 -9.45 3.36
C ASN A 115 10.03 -10.65 3.18
N LEU A 116 8.76 -10.53 3.54
CA LEU A 116 7.76 -11.54 3.22
C LEU A 116 7.61 -11.73 1.71
N PRO A 117 7.27 -12.94 1.25
CA PRO A 117 6.82 -13.15 -0.13
C PRO A 117 5.71 -12.18 -0.48
N TYR A 118 5.75 -11.61 -1.68
CA TYR A 118 4.86 -10.53 -2.12
C TYR A 118 3.38 -10.79 -1.80
N ARG A 119 2.87 -11.98 -2.12
CA ARG A 119 1.46 -12.35 -1.89
C ARG A 119 1.05 -12.34 -0.42
N HIS A 120 1.99 -12.55 0.50
CA HIS A 120 1.74 -12.46 1.94
C HIS A 120 1.88 -11.03 2.42
N ARG A 121 2.91 -10.32 1.96
CA ARG A 121 3.17 -8.93 2.30
C ARG A 121 2.01 -8.03 1.95
N GLU A 122 1.45 -8.14 0.72
CA GLU A 122 0.31 -7.32 0.31
C GLU A 122 -0.90 -7.45 1.26
N VAL A 123 -1.22 -8.67 1.69
CA VAL A 123 -2.34 -8.91 2.61
C VAL A 123 -2.04 -8.39 4.02
N VAL A 124 -0.81 -8.59 4.51
CA VAL A 124 -0.39 -8.08 5.83
C VAL A 124 -0.46 -6.56 5.87
N LEU A 125 0.04 -5.88 4.84
CA LEU A 125 0.01 -4.42 4.76
C LEU A 125 -1.42 -3.88 4.71
N LEU A 126 -2.29 -4.48 3.92
CA LEU A 126 -3.68 -4.05 3.80
C LEU A 126 -4.48 -4.30 5.09
N TYR A 127 -4.28 -5.45 5.71
CA TYR A 127 -5.02 -5.83 6.91
C TYR A 127 -4.54 -5.08 8.15
N TYR A 128 -3.24 -5.15 8.46
CA TYR A 128 -2.70 -4.60 9.70
C TYR A 128 -2.34 -3.13 9.61
N TYR A 129 -1.85 -2.67 8.48
CA TYR A 129 -1.36 -1.31 8.32
C TYR A 129 -2.45 -0.35 7.82
N GLN A 130 -3.29 -0.80 6.88
CA GLN A 130 -4.37 0.02 6.33
C GLN A 130 -5.72 -0.21 7.03
N GLY A 131 -5.81 -1.22 7.91
CA GLY A 131 -7.04 -1.52 8.65
C GLY A 131 -8.20 -2.02 7.78
N MET A 132 -7.89 -2.58 6.60
CA MET A 132 -8.90 -3.09 5.69
C MET A 132 -9.46 -4.43 6.18
N SER A 133 -10.76 -4.63 6.03
CA SER A 133 -11.40 -5.92 6.26
C SER A 133 -10.98 -6.95 5.21
N LEU A 134 -11.09 -8.24 5.52
CA LEU A 134 -10.80 -9.32 4.57
C LEU A 134 -11.66 -9.23 3.31
N ARG A 135 -12.88 -8.72 3.43
CA ARG A 135 -13.77 -8.48 2.29
C ARG A 135 -13.23 -7.40 1.36
N GLU A 136 -12.84 -6.24 1.91
CA GLU A 136 -12.24 -5.15 1.14
C GLU A 136 -10.94 -5.60 0.46
N ILE A 137 -10.11 -6.37 1.18
CA ILE A 137 -8.88 -6.94 0.62
C ILE A 137 -9.20 -7.90 -0.55
N SER A 138 -10.23 -8.73 -0.40
CA SER A 138 -10.71 -9.63 -1.45
C SER A 138 -11.11 -8.86 -2.71
N GLU A 139 -11.87 -7.79 -2.55
CA GLU A 139 -12.30 -6.92 -3.64
C GLU A 139 -11.12 -6.19 -4.30
N VAL A 140 -10.19 -5.67 -3.49
CA VAL A 140 -9.01 -4.93 -3.99
C VAL A 140 -8.04 -5.83 -4.73
N LEU A 141 -7.75 -7.01 -4.17
CA LEU A 141 -6.77 -7.92 -4.75
C LEU A 141 -7.35 -8.84 -5.82
N GLY A 142 -8.68 -8.93 -5.94
CA GLY A 142 -9.36 -9.82 -6.87
C GLY A 142 -9.14 -11.30 -6.54
N ILE A 143 -9.01 -11.66 -5.26
CA ILE A 143 -8.79 -13.02 -4.77
C ILE A 143 -9.87 -13.43 -3.79
N ALA A 144 -10.24 -14.72 -3.80
CA ALA A 144 -11.27 -15.23 -2.92
C ALA A 144 -10.95 -15.00 -1.43
N ALA A 145 -11.96 -14.66 -0.65
CA ALA A 145 -11.83 -14.41 0.79
C ALA A 145 -11.23 -15.61 1.55
N SER A 146 -11.54 -16.84 1.13
CA SER A 146 -10.93 -18.06 1.67
C SER A 146 -9.41 -18.13 1.47
N THR A 147 -8.92 -17.65 0.33
CA THR A 147 -7.47 -17.56 0.05
C THR A 147 -6.81 -16.48 0.89
N ILE A 148 -7.51 -15.37 1.14
CA ILE A 148 -7.00 -14.26 1.96
C ILE A 148 -6.91 -14.69 3.42
N SER A 149 -7.93 -15.37 3.96
CA SER A 149 -7.96 -15.76 5.38
C SER A 149 -6.79 -16.66 5.78
N THR A 150 -6.23 -17.44 4.86
CA THR A 150 -5.07 -18.29 5.10
C THR A 150 -3.72 -17.55 5.05
N ARG A 151 -3.63 -16.47 4.28
CA ARG A 151 -2.39 -15.71 4.09
C ARG A 151 -1.90 -14.98 5.35
N PRO A 152 -2.75 -14.23 6.08
CA PRO A 152 -2.33 -13.59 7.33
C PRO A 152 -1.86 -14.60 8.37
N LYS A 153 -2.48 -15.79 8.44
CA LYS A 153 -2.05 -16.85 9.36
C LYS A 153 -0.65 -17.35 9.02
N LYS A 154 -0.40 -17.69 7.76
CA LYS A 154 0.93 -18.12 7.28
C LYS A 154 1.99 -17.03 7.44
N ALA A 155 1.63 -15.78 7.13
CA ALA A 155 2.51 -14.64 7.33
C ALA A 155 2.86 -14.46 8.81
N ARG A 156 1.88 -14.57 9.73
CA ARG A 156 2.07 -14.47 11.17
C ARG A 156 2.93 -15.61 11.71
N GLU A 157 2.76 -16.83 11.21
CA GLU A 157 3.60 -17.97 11.57
C GLU A 157 5.05 -17.74 11.13
N LYS A 158 5.25 -17.24 9.91
CA LYS A 158 6.59 -16.88 9.39
C LYS A 158 7.23 -15.76 10.20
N LEU A 159 6.51 -14.68 10.47
CA LEU A 159 6.94 -13.58 11.33
C LEU A 159 7.37 -14.07 12.71
N ARG A 160 6.55 -14.94 13.34
CA ARG A 160 6.87 -15.52 14.64
C ARG A 160 8.13 -16.37 14.60
N HIS A 161 8.33 -17.13 13.55
CA HIS A 161 9.52 -17.97 13.36
C HIS A 161 10.77 -17.11 13.19
N GLU A 162 10.73 -16.09 12.36
CA GLU A 162 11.88 -15.20 12.09
C GLU A 162 12.24 -14.34 13.31
N LEU A 163 11.23 -13.80 14.03
CA LEU A 163 11.47 -13.05 15.26
C LEU A 163 12.02 -13.92 16.41
N LYS A 164 11.63 -15.19 16.50
CA LYS A 164 12.20 -16.13 17.48
C LYS A 164 13.60 -16.60 17.10
N GLY A 165 13.91 -16.73 15.82
CA GLY A 165 15.24 -17.12 15.34
C GLY A 165 16.30 -16.02 15.48
N GLY A 166 15.89 -14.76 15.52
CA GLY A 166 16.79 -13.60 15.71
C GLY A 166 17.31 -13.43 17.16
N HIS A 167 16.76 -14.14 18.14
CA HIS A 167 17.19 -14.10 19.54
C HIS A 167 18.15 -15.25 19.94
N GLY A 168 18.68 -15.96 18.96
CA GLY A 168 19.50 -17.16 19.17
C GLY A 168 20.98 -17.04 18.85
N HIS A 169 21.57 -15.82 18.82
CA HIS A 169 23.01 -15.64 18.78
C HIS A 169 23.41 -14.53 19.76
N VAL A 170 23.58 -14.91 20.99
CA VAL A 170 24.53 -14.33 21.92
C VAL A 170 25.65 -15.33 22.11
#